data_3441148fc263c3d7bd7eee75b40ed152
#
_entry.id   3441148fc263c3d7bd7eee75b40ed152
#
_cell.length_a   1.000
_cell.length_b   1.000
_cell.length_c   1.000
_cell.angle_alpha   90.00
_cell.angle_beta   90.00
_cell.angle_gamma   90.00
#
_symmetry.space_group_name_H-M   'P 1'
#
loop_
_entity.id
_entity.type
_entity.pdbx_description
1 polymer ?
#
loop_
_entity_poly.entity_id
_entity_poly.type
_entity_poly.pdbx_seq_one_letter_code
_entity_poly.pdbx_strand_id
1 'polypeptide(L)'
;MIKKISLFAAAALAAGTFAAPAYNGPVKAQEIRARAGVGHFMEKVKAGKEVTVAYLGGSITAMNGWRNLTTDWLRATYPQAKFKEVHAAIGGTGSNLGVFRVAHDALQHNPDLLFVEFATNDGGAQPEAIWRSMEGIVRQTWKKDPTTDIVFTYTITAAMKQDYLAGNCNRAASAMEQLADHYGIPSICFGPRVIDAVKAGTLVMKGSEPHEGKTLFAQDGVHPGLPGHKFYLASIVNGFTQMKDMPPTDHAAALRTPFVADNLEAAKMVEIEHSMLTGDWQKLPPTDSKSRSFSKRMGDMWYTGAPGATLRFTFRGSYCQIYDLLGPDGGQVWITVDGKKSSKPAARFDSYCTYHRIATLGVFNGADGVHTVEITIDKDQPSRQPVAFRLKDPATELAAPKFQGTKFWPAKIMLVGDLVK
;
A
#
# COMPACT_ATOMS: atom_id res chain seq x y z
N MET A 1 -61.23 21.08 29.28
CA MET A 1 -59.78 21.12 29.06
C MET A 1 -59.27 19.70 28.88
N ILE A 2 -59.08 19.27 27.65
CA ILE A 2 -58.61 17.91 27.33
C ILE A 2 -57.13 18.06 26.97
N LYS A 3 -56.23 17.49 27.79
CA LYS A 3 -54.77 17.44 27.53
C LYS A 3 -54.50 16.37 26.48
N LYS A 4 -53.97 16.79 25.32
CA LYS A 4 -53.42 15.89 24.32
C LYS A 4 -52.02 15.40 24.78
N ILE A 5 -51.91 14.10 25.00
CA ILE A 5 -50.61 13.43 25.22
C ILE A 5 -50.10 13.03 23.86
N SER A 6 -49.01 13.66 23.44
CA SER A 6 -48.25 13.26 22.22
C SER A 6 -47.31 12.11 22.56
N LEU A 7 -47.59 10.94 22.02
CA LEU A 7 -46.66 9.80 22.06
C LEU A 7 -45.55 10.03 21.02
N PHE A 8 -44.33 10.25 21.45
CA PHE A 8 -43.14 10.15 20.61
C PHE A 8 -42.78 8.67 20.50
N ALA A 9 -42.98 8.07 19.34
CA ALA A 9 -42.47 6.76 19.02
C ALA A 9 -40.99 6.92 18.65
N ALA A 10 -40.06 6.47 19.52
CA ALA A 10 -38.67 6.33 19.21
C ALA A 10 -38.51 5.10 18.29
N ALA A 11 -38.20 5.34 17.01
CA ALA A 11 -37.79 4.28 16.10
C ALA A 11 -36.38 3.85 16.51
N ALA A 12 -36.25 2.71 17.16
CA ALA A 12 -34.99 2.04 17.36
C ALA A 12 -34.49 1.52 15.99
N LEU A 13 -33.48 2.16 15.41
CA LEU A 13 -32.75 1.56 14.33
C LEU A 13 -32.07 0.29 14.88
N ALA A 14 -32.55 -0.87 14.44
CA ALA A 14 -31.85 -2.13 14.65
C ALA A 14 -30.51 -2.05 13.92
N ALA A 15 -29.43 -1.85 14.66
CA ALA A 15 -28.07 -2.08 14.17
C ALA A 15 -27.96 -3.58 13.88
N GLY A 16 -28.16 -3.96 12.62
CA GLY A 16 -27.88 -5.31 12.17
C GLY A 16 -26.40 -5.59 12.45
N THR A 17 -26.12 -6.61 13.25
CA THR A 17 -24.75 -7.10 13.45
C THR A 17 -24.27 -7.66 12.12
N PHE A 18 -23.45 -6.89 11.39
CA PHE A 18 -22.71 -7.39 10.24
C PHE A 18 -21.78 -8.49 10.75
N ALA A 19 -22.03 -9.75 10.37
CA ALA A 19 -21.05 -10.81 10.58
C ALA A 19 -19.80 -10.47 9.79
N ALA A 20 -18.65 -10.46 10.45
CA ALA A 20 -17.37 -10.26 9.75
C ALA A 20 -17.20 -11.35 8.68
N PRO A 21 -16.76 -11.03 7.46
CA PRO A 21 -16.54 -12.04 6.44
C PRO A 21 -15.48 -13.04 6.91
N ALA A 22 -15.67 -14.31 6.58
CA ALA A 22 -14.68 -15.34 6.84
C ALA A 22 -13.76 -15.53 5.63
N TYR A 23 -12.49 -15.81 5.88
CA TYR A 23 -11.59 -16.22 4.79
C TYR A 23 -11.92 -17.64 4.33
N ASN A 24 -12.37 -17.76 3.08
CA ASN A 24 -12.87 -19.02 2.53
C ASN A 24 -11.77 -19.96 1.98
N GLY A 25 -10.48 -19.63 2.25
CA GLY A 25 -9.35 -20.37 1.72
C GLY A 25 -8.85 -19.86 0.36
N PRO A 26 -7.91 -20.60 -0.28
CA PRO A 26 -7.34 -20.20 -1.56
C PRO A 26 -8.38 -20.16 -2.67
N VAL A 27 -8.37 -19.10 -3.45
CA VAL A 27 -9.22 -18.93 -4.64
C VAL A 27 -8.51 -19.50 -5.86
N LYS A 28 -9.25 -20.15 -6.77
CA LYS A 28 -8.69 -20.66 -8.02
C LYS A 28 -8.03 -19.54 -8.82
N ALA A 29 -6.79 -19.75 -9.25
CA ALA A 29 -6.05 -18.81 -10.06
C ALA A 29 -6.65 -18.75 -11.48
N GLN A 30 -7.27 -17.61 -11.80
CA GLN A 30 -7.79 -17.28 -13.11
C GLN A 30 -7.10 -16.02 -13.60
N GLU A 31 -6.62 -16.00 -14.85
CA GLU A 31 -5.85 -14.89 -15.38
C GLU A 31 -6.68 -13.61 -15.39
N ILE A 32 -7.93 -13.67 -15.83
CA ILE A 32 -8.84 -12.52 -15.96
C ILE A 32 -10.17 -12.85 -15.29
N ARG A 33 -10.61 -11.96 -14.41
CA ARG A 33 -11.98 -11.88 -13.91
C ARG A 33 -12.53 -10.49 -14.24
N ALA A 34 -13.28 -10.41 -15.33
CA ALA A 34 -13.74 -9.14 -15.89
C ALA A 34 -14.76 -8.41 -14.98
N ARG A 35 -15.59 -9.15 -14.24
CA ARG A 35 -16.65 -8.62 -13.36
C ARG A 35 -17.39 -7.41 -13.96
N ALA A 36 -17.32 -6.22 -13.32
CA ALA A 36 -17.97 -5.01 -13.85
C ALA A 36 -17.16 -4.30 -14.95
N GLY A 37 -15.94 -4.72 -15.24
CA GLY A 37 -15.10 -4.14 -16.29
C GLY A 37 -14.53 -2.77 -15.94
N VAL A 38 -14.16 -2.02 -17.00
CA VAL A 38 -13.56 -0.67 -16.92
C VAL A 38 -14.28 0.29 -17.89
N GLY A 39 -15.62 0.30 -17.80
CA GLY A 39 -16.47 0.96 -18.80
C GLY A 39 -16.32 2.48 -18.83
N HIS A 40 -16.23 3.15 -17.67
CA HIS A 40 -16.05 4.60 -17.59
C HIS A 40 -14.73 5.04 -18.23
N PHE A 41 -13.64 4.33 -17.92
CA PHE A 41 -12.34 4.59 -18.53
C PHE A 41 -12.39 4.39 -20.05
N MET A 42 -12.97 3.27 -20.51
CA MET A 42 -13.01 2.97 -21.94
C MET A 42 -13.90 3.93 -22.74
N GLU A 43 -14.97 4.47 -22.18
CA GLU A 43 -15.76 5.54 -22.82
C GLU A 43 -14.91 6.78 -23.07
N LYS A 44 -14.13 7.24 -22.08
CA LYS A 44 -13.23 8.38 -22.24
C LYS A 44 -12.14 8.13 -23.28
N VAL A 45 -11.55 6.91 -23.27
CA VAL A 45 -10.54 6.48 -24.25
C VAL A 45 -11.12 6.48 -25.67
N LYS A 46 -12.30 5.87 -25.89
CA LYS A 46 -12.96 5.82 -27.20
C LYS A 46 -13.34 7.21 -27.70
N ALA A 47 -13.69 8.12 -26.78
CA ALA A 47 -14.01 9.52 -27.10
C ALA A 47 -12.76 10.40 -27.37
N GLY A 48 -11.56 9.83 -27.36
CA GLY A 48 -10.30 10.55 -27.63
C GLY A 48 -9.92 11.59 -26.56
N LYS A 49 -10.39 11.42 -25.32
CA LYS A 49 -10.12 12.35 -24.23
C LYS A 49 -8.72 12.15 -23.63
N GLU A 50 -8.27 13.14 -22.85
CA GLU A 50 -7.16 12.94 -21.92
C GLU A 50 -7.65 12.08 -20.75
N VAL A 51 -6.89 11.03 -20.42
CA VAL A 51 -7.20 10.08 -19.35
C VAL A 51 -5.98 9.88 -18.46
N THR A 52 -6.23 9.80 -17.17
CA THR A 52 -5.19 9.59 -16.15
C THR A 52 -5.25 8.16 -15.66
N VAL A 53 -4.12 7.45 -15.77
CA VAL A 53 -3.95 6.07 -15.26
C VAL A 53 -2.99 6.09 -14.07
N ALA A 54 -3.49 5.74 -12.90
CA ALA A 54 -2.70 5.66 -11.67
C ALA A 54 -2.33 4.21 -11.34
N TYR A 55 -1.10 4.01 -10.83
CA TYR A 55 -0.56 2.71 -10.46
C TYR A 55 -0.13 2.75 -8.99
N LEU A 56 -0.98 2.24 -8.10
CA LEU A 56 -0.74 2.12 -6.66
C LEU A 56 -0.24 0.71 -6.35
N GLY A 57 0.93 0.60 -5.71
CA GLY A 57 1.49 -0.73 -5.45
C GLY A 57 2.82 -0.72 -4.71
N GLY A 58 3.46 -1.91 -4.70
CA GLY A 58 4.76 -2.16 -4.11
C GLY A 58 5.93 -1.99 -5.09
N SER A 59 7.06 -2.70 -4.82
CA SER A 59 8.30 -2.55 -5.60
C SER A 59 8.17 -3.02 -7.05
N ILE A 60 7.40 -4.08 -7.31
CA ILE A 60 7.22 -4.62 -8.66
C ILE A 60 6.48 -3.63 -9.56
N THR A 61 5.57 -2.84 -8.98
CA THR A 61 4.88 -1.76 -9.68
C THR A 61 5.72 -0.47 -9.73
N ALA A 62 6.58 -0.23 -8.72
CA ALA A 62 7.42 0.96 -8.67
C ALA A 62 8.56 0.93 -9.71
N MET A 63 9.11 -0.24 -10.00
CA MET A 63 10.20 -0.37 -10.97
C MET A 63 9.73 -0.11 -12.42
N ASN A 64 10.67 0.15 -13.31
CA ASN A 64 10.39 0.20 -14.74
C ASN A 64 10.06 -1.21 -15.26
N GLY A 65 8.82 -1.39 -15.68
CA GLY A 65 8.32 -2.71 -16.06
C GLY A 65 6.87 -2.68 -16.53
N TRP A 66 6.02 -3.54 -15.99
CA TRP A 66 4.64 -3.73 -16.45
C TRP A 66 3.83 -2.42 -16.49
N ARG A 67 4.02 -1.53 -15.53
CA ARG A 67 3.37 -0.22 -15.47
C ARG A 67 3.69 0.63 -16.71
N ASN A 68 4.98 0.81 -17.01
CA ASN A 68 5.41 1.58 -18.19
C ASN A 68 4.97 0.89 -19.48
N LEU A 69 5.17 -0.43 -19.59
CA LEU A 69 4.74 -1.21 -20.74
C LEU A 69 3.23 -1.11 -20.98
N THR A 70 2.40 -1.09 -19.92
CA THR A 70 0.95 -0.90 -20.01
C THR A 70 0.62 0.48 -20.55
N THR A 71 1.24 1.54 -20.02
CA THR A 71 1.00 2.90 -20.47
C THR A 71 1.41 3.09 -21.94
N ASP A 72 2.55 2.52 -22.34
CA ASP A 72 3.02 2.58 -23.72
C ASP A 72 2.12 1.77 -24.67
N TRP A 73 1.65 0.61 -24.23
CA TRP A 73 0.67 -0.19 -24.99
C TRP A 73 -0.66 0.56 -25.16
N LEU A 74 -1.18 1.21 -24.11
CA LEU A 74 -2.39 2.04 -24.20
C LEU A 74 -2.23 3.17 -25.22
N ARG A 75 -1.10 3.87 -25.21
CA ARG A 75 -0.79 4.94 -26.19
C ARG A 75 -0.73 4.43 -27.62
N ALA A 76 -0.12 3.25 -27.81
CA ALA A 76 0.00 2.64 -29.14
C ALA A 76 -1.35 2.10 -29.64
N THR A 77 -2.18 1.54 -28.75
CA THR A 77 -3.45 0.90 -29.11
C THR A 77 -4.57 1.93 -29.34
N TYR A 78 -4.54 3.04 -28.60
CA TYR A 78 -5.57 4.08 -28.62
C TYR A 78 -4.96 5.47 -28.92
N PRO A 79 -4.38 5.68 -30.12
CA PRO A 79 -3.64 6.91 -30.43
C PRO A 79 -4.51 8.17 -30.46
N GLN A 80 -5.85 8.03 -30.49
CA GLN A 80 -6.79 9.14 -30.40
C GLN A 80 -6.89 9.72 -28.99
N ALA A 81 -6.55 8.95 -27.93
CA ALA A 81 -6.60 9.40 -26.54
C ALA A 81 -5.22 9.84 -26.04
N LYS A 82 -5.20 10.72 -25.03
CA LYS A 82 -3.96 11.16 -24.38
C LYS A 82 -3.86 10.51 -23.01
N PHE A 83 -2.76 9.81 -22.74
CA PHE A 83 -2.56 9.08 -21.50
C PHE A 83 -1.54 9.77 -20.59
N LYS A 84 -2.00 10.18 -19.40
CA LYS A 84 -1.18 10.64 -18.28
C LYS A 84 -0.97 9.49 -17.29
N GLU A 85 0.29 9.17 -17.01
CA GLU A 85 0.66 8.17 -16.02
C GLU A 85 0.88 8.81 -14.65
N VAL A 86 0.29 8.22 -13.60
CA VAL A 86 0.56 8.57 -12.20
C VAL A 86 1.24 7.39 -11.51
N HIS A 87 2.53 7.57 -11.20
CA HIS A 87 3.34 6.59 -10.49
C HIS A 87 3.13 6.72 -8.97
N ALA A 88 2.17 5.99 -8.42
CA ALA A 88 1.81 5.97 -7.01
C ALA A 88 2.36 4.74 -6.24
N ALA A 89 3.32 4.00 -6.81
CA ALA A 89 3.90 2.83 -6.16
C ALA A 89 5.16 3.17 -5.34
N ILE A 90 5.35 2.45 -4.21
CA ILE A 90 6.53 2.60 -3.32
C ILE A 90 7.07 1.22 -2.96
N GLY A 91 8.35 0.99 -3.22
CA GLY A 91 9.01 -0.28 -2.92
C GLY A 91 8.94 -0.69 -1.45
N GLY A 92 8.68 -1.99 -1.19
CA GLY A 92 8.64 -2.55 0.15
C GLY A 92 7.40 -2.18 0.98
N THR A 93 6.33 -1.64 0.36
CA THR A 93 5.12 -1.22 1.07
C THR A 93 3.90 -2.04 0.64
N GLY A 94 3.04 -2.37 1.60
CA GLY A 94 1.77 -3.08 1.40
C GLY A 94 0.55 -2.16 1.38
N SER A 95 -0.63 -2.77 1.31
CA SER A 95 -1.92 -2.06 1.33
C SER A 95 -2.14 -1.28 2.64
N ASN A 96 -1.56 -1.76 3.73
CA ASN A 96 -1.62 -1.11 5.05
C ASN A 96 -1.03 0.32 5.06
N LEU A 97 -0.02 0.60 4.24
CA LEU A 97 0.44 1.97 3.98
C LEU A 97 -0.29 2.57 2.78
N GLY A 98 -0.62 1.75 1.78
CA GLY A 98 -1.33 2.16 0.57
C GLY A 98 -2.59 2.97 0.87
N VAL A 99 -3.40 2.52 1.84
CA VAL A 99 -4.67 3.16 2.22
C VAL A 99 -4.52 4.56 2.82
N PHE A 100 -3.41 4.84 3.51
CA PHE A 100 -3.14 6.18 4.07
C PHE A 100 -2.60 7.16 3.04
N ARG A 101 -1.95 6.65 1.98
CA ARG A 101 -1.30 7.49 0.97
C ARG A 101 -2.07 7.58 -0.35
N VAL A 102 -3.12 6.79 -0.57
CA VAL A 102 -3.85 6.76 -1.84
C VAL A 102 -4.40 8.13 -2.22
N ALA A 103 -4.92 8.89 -1.25
CA ALA A 103 -5.45 10.23 -1.48
C ALA A 103 -4.37 11.18 -2.04
N HIS A 104 -3.18 11.18 -1.44
CA HIS A 104 -2.06 12.01 -1.86
C HIS A 104 -1.35 11.48 -3.10
N ASP A 105 -1.04 10.17 -3.17
CA ASP A 105 -0.18 9.64 -4.23
C ASP A 105 -0.93 9.37 -5.54
N ALA A 106 -2.25 9.12 -5.48
CA ALA A 106 -3.06 8.77 -6.63
C ALA A 106 -4.27 9.69 -6.82
N LEU A 107 -5.16 9.82 -5.82
CA LEU A 107 -6.47 10.42 -6.02
C LEU A 107 -6.44 11.94 -6.24
N GLN A 108 -5.44 12.67 -5.73
CA GLN A 108 -5.26 14.08 -6.03
C GLN A 108 -5.07 14.38 -7.52
N HIS A 109 -4.68 13.37 -8.30
CA HIS A 109 -4.48 13.47 -9.75
C HIS A 109 -5.73 13.14 -10.56
N ASN A 110 -6.88 12.88 -9.91
CA ASN A 110 -8.17 12.52 -10.50
C ASN A 110 -8.02 11.39 -11.55
N PRO A 111 -7.60 10.18 -11.14
CA PRO A 111 -7.41 9.08 -12.06
C PRO A 111 -8.75 8.61 -12.64
N ASP A 112 -8.76 8.30 -13.94
CA ASP A 112 -9.86 7.63 -14.63
C ASP A 112 -9.78 6.10 -14.44
N LEU A 113 -8.55 5.60 -14.25
CA LEU A 113 -8.26 4.20 -13.96
C LEU A 113 -7.21 4.09 -12.86
N LEU A 114 -7.49 3.28 -11.84
CA LEU A 114 -6.58 2.99 -10.74
C LEU A 114 -6.22 1.50 -10.72
N PHE A 115 -4.99 1.15 -11.05
CA PHE A 115 -4.43 -0.18 -10.76
C PHE A 115 -3.98 -0.26 -9.30
N VAL A 116 -4.37 -1.34 -8.60
CA VAL A 116 -3.97 -1.60 -7.22
C VAL A 116 -3.26 -2.95 -7.15
N GLU A 117 -1.98 -2.96 -6.71
CA GLU A 117 -1.12 -4.14 -6.66
C GLU A 117 -0.41 -4.24 -5.30
N PHE A 118 -0.85 -5.17 -4.45
CA PHE A 118 -0.22 -5.40 -3.15
C PHE A 118 -0.10 -6.90 -2.78
N ALA A 119 -0.53 -7.83 -3.64
CA ALA A 119 -0.58 -9.25 -3.33
C ALA A 119 0.78 -9.86 -2.93
N THR A 120 1.88 -9.32 -3.46
CA THR A 120 3.25 -9.71 -3.06
C THR A 120 3.62 -9.15 -1.70
N ASN A 121 3.39 -7.87 -1.47
CA ASN A 121 3.80 -7.21 -0.23
C ASN A 121 2.92 -7.59 0.98
N ASP A 122 1.65 -7.90 0.74
CA ASP A 122 0.70 -8.34 1.77
C ASP A 122 0.76 -9.86 2.04
N GLY A 123 1.67 -10.60 1.41
CA GLY A 123 1.79 -12.05 1.55
C GLY A 123 1.91 -12.56 2.99
N GLY A 124 2.46 -11.76 3.91
CA GLY A 124 2.55 -12.03 5.34
C GLY A 124 1.36 -11.58 6.18
N ALA A 125 0.47 -10.73 5.62
CA ALA A 125 -0.65 -10.16 6.36
C ALA A 125 -1.81 -11.16 6.50
N GLN A 126 -2.63 -11.00 7.56
CA GLN A 126 -3.87 -11.76 7.72
C GLN A 126 -4.96 -11.20 6.79
N PRO A 127 -5.88 -12.04 6.30
CA PRO A 127 -6.96 -11.63 5.38
C PRO A 127 -7.75 -10.41 5.89
N GLU A 128 -8.06 -10.35 7.17
CA GLU A 128 -8.82 -9.26 7.79
C GLU A 128 -8.08 -7.93 7.68
N ALA A 129 -6.76 -7.92 7.87
CA ALA A 129 -5.94 -6.71 7.72
C ALA A 129 -5.84 -6.27 6.25
N ILE A 130 -5.79 -7.23 5.31
CA ILE A 130 -5.82 -6.95 3.87
C ILE A 130 -7.17 -6.33 3.49
N TRP A 131 -8.29 -6.92 3.93
CA TRP A 131 -9.63 -6.39 3.63
C TRP A 131 -9.82 -4.98 4.15
N ARG A 132 -9.47 -4.73 5.42
CA ARG A 132 -9.57 -3.37 6.00
C ARG A 132 -8.83 -2.32 5.16
N SER A 133 -7.62 -2.64 4.72
CA SER A 133 -6.79 -1.72 3.96
C SER A 133 -7.24 -1.60 2.50
N MET A 134 -7.46 -2.72 1.82
CA MET A 134 -7.87 -2.73 0.41
C MET A 134 -9.26 -2.13 0.22
N GLU A 135 -10.21 -2.43 1.10
CA GLU A 135 -11.53 -1.81 1.08
C GLU A 135 -11.44 -0.31 1.34
N GLY A 136 -10.58 0.11 2.27
CA GLY A 136 -10.33 1.53 2.49
C GLY A 136 -9.87 2.26 1.23
N ILE A 137 -8.98 1.64 0.43
CA ILE A 137 -8.53 2.18 -0.87
C ILE A 137 -9.71 2.30 -1.84
N VAL A 138 -10.50 1.23 -2.00
CA VAL A 138 -11.67 1.21 -2.89
C VAL A 138 -12.66 2.32 -2.52
N ARG A 139 -13.04 2.37 -1.24
CA ARG A 139 -14.05 3.31 -0.74
C ARG A 139 -13.59 4.76 -0.80
N GLN A 140 -12.32 5.05 -0.49
CA GLN A 140 -11.74 6.39 -0.69
C GLN A 140 -11.78 6.80 -2.16
N THR A 141 -11.45 5.88 -3.08
CA THR A 141 -11.45 6.15 -4.52
C THR A 141 -12.85 6.52 -5.00
N TRP A 142 -13.84 5.66 -4.75
CA TRP A 142 -15.21 5.88 -5.24
C TRP A 142 -16.00 6.95 -4.47
N LYS A 143 -15.63 7.24 -3.22
CA LYS A 143 -16.17 8.42 -2.51
C LYS A 143 -15.68 9.73 -3.12
N LYS A 144 -14.44 9.75 -3.62
CA LYS A 144 -13.89 10.91 -4.29
C LYS A 144 -14.47 11.09 -5.70
N ASP A 145 -14.47 10.01 -6.49
CA ASP A 145 -15.03 9.99 -7.85
C ASP A 145 -15.54 8.58 -8.18
N PRO A 146 -16.87 8.38 -8.21
CA PRO A 146 -17.44 7.08 -8.52
C PRO A 146 -17.31 6.68 -10.00
N THR A 147 -16.75 7.53 -10.85
CA THR A 147 -16.43 7.19 -12.25
C THR A 147 -15.01 6.68 -12.43
N THR A 148 -14.19 6.64 -11.38
CA THR A 148 -12.86 6.02 -11.44
C THR A 148 -13.01 4.51 -11.48
N ASP A 149 -12.60 3.87 -12.57
CA ASP A 149 -12.51 2.41 -12.61
C ASP A 149 -11.30 1.90 -11.82
N ILE A 150 -11.47 0.79 -11.11
CA ILE A 150 -10.39 0.14 -10.33
C ILE A 150 -10.12 -1.23 -10.93
N VAL A 151 -8.84 -1.61 -11.05
CA VAL A 151 -8.40 -2.95 -11.42
C VAL A 151 -7.43 -3.48 -10.36
N PHE A 152 -7.74 -4.62 -9.75
CA PHE A 152 -6.77 -5.32 -8.92
C PHE A 152 -5.83 -6.12 -9.80
N THR A 153 -4.52 -6.03 -9.51
CA THR A 153 -3.50 -6.82 -10.21
C THR A 153 -2.70 -7.64 -9.21
N TYR A 154 -2.44 -8.90 -9.55
CA TYR A 154 -1.72 -9.83 -8.68
C TYR A 154 -0.43 -10.28 -9.33
N THR A 155 0.68 -9.79 -8.79
CA THR A 155 2.02 -10.19 -9.19
C THR A 155 2.38 -11.57 -8.62
N ILE A 156 3.35 -12.26 -9.22
CA ILE A 156 3.85 -13.54 -8.76
C ILE A 156 5.34 -13.46 -8.43
N THR A 157 5.76 -14.19 -7.39
CA THR A 157 7.16 -14.40 -7.03
C THR A 157 7.51 -15.88 -7.05
N ALA A 158 8.81 -16.21 -7.01
CA ALA A 158 9.26 -17.59 -6.93
C ALA A 158 8.72 -18.34 -5.69
N ALA A 159 8.51 -17.63 -4.58
CA ALA A 159 7.94 -18.20 -3.35
C ALA A 159 6.46 -18.64 -3.52
N MET A 160 5.71 -17.97 -4.41
CA MET A 160 4.30 -18.28 -4.67
C MET A 160 4.11 -19.38 -5.73
N LYS A 161 5.21 -19.88 -6.32
CA LYS A 161 5.17 -20.84 -7.43
C LYS A 161 4.28 -22.05 -7.14
N GLN A 162 4.35 -22.60 -5.93
CA GLN A 162 3.62 -23.82 -5.57
C GLN A 162 2.10 -23.59 -5.51
N ASP A 163 1.64 -22.45 -5.01
CA ASP A 163 0.23 -22.10 -5.00
C ASP A 163 -0.34 -22.11 -6.43
N TYR A 164 0.36 -21.42 -7.34
CA TYR A 164 -0.07 -21.32 -8.73
C TYR A 164 0.08 -22.64 -9.51
N LEU A 165 1.07 -23.49 -9.18
CA LEU A 165 1.16 -24.85 -9.73
C LEU A 165 -0.02 -25.74 -9.31
N ALA A 166 -0.51 -25.53 -8.08
CA ALA A 166 -1.72 -26.18 -7.56
C ALA A 166 -3.03 -25.56 -8.13
N GLY A 167 -2.92 -24.55 -8.99
CA GLY A 167 -4.06 -23.88 -9.62
C GLY A 167 -4.74 -22.83 -8.75
N ASN A 168 -4.10 -22.37 -7.67
CA ASN A 168 -4.65 -21.42 -6.72
C ASN A 168 -3.87 -20.10 -6.71
N CYS A 169 -4.52 -19.01 -6.36
CA CYS A 169 -3.88 -17.77 -5.92
C CYS A 169 -3.22 -17.97 -4.56
N ASN A 170 -2.15 -17.22 -4.28
CA ASN A 170 -1.62 -17.12 -2.92
C ASN A 170 -2.65 -16.50 -1.97
N ARG A 171 -2.44 -16.61 -0.65
CA ARG A 171 -3.39 -16.17 0.38
C ARG A 171 -3.80 -14.70 0.23
N ALA A 172 -2.84 -13.80 -0.02
CA ALA A 172 -3.15 -12.38 -0.14
C ALA A 172 -4.02 -12.07 -1.36
N ALA A 173 -3.69 -12.61 -2.54
CA ALA A 173 -4.52 -12.46 -3.73
C ALA A 173 -5.91 -13.10 -3.53
N SER A 174 -5.99 -14.24 -2.83
CA SER A 174 -7.25 -14.89 -2.51
C SER A 174 -8.14 -14.03 -1.60
N ALA A 175 -7.57 -13.37 -0.61
CA ALA A 175 -8.30 -12.42 0.23
C ALA A 175 -8.79 -11.20 -0.59
N MET A 176 -7.94 -10.66 -1.46
CA MET A 176 -8.30 -9.55 -2.35
C MET A 176 -9.39 -9.95 -3.34
N GLU A 177 -9.42 -11.20 -3.82
CA GLU A 177 -10.48 -11.71 -4.71
C GLU A 177 -11.85 -11.73 -4.03
N GLN A 178 -11.94 -12.09 -2.74
CA GLN A 178 -13.20 -12.04 -1.99
C GLN A 178 -13.75 -10.59 -1.90
N LEU A 179 -12.86 -9.63 -1.70
CA LEU A 179 -13.23 -8.21 -1.73
C LEU A 179 -13.63 -7.75 -3.14
N ALA A 180 -12.89 -8.21 -4.15
CA ALA A 180 -13.17 -7.90 -5.56
C ALA A 180 -14.54 -8.45 -5.99
N ASP A 181 -14.92 -9.66 -5.53
CA ASP A 181 -16.25 -10.23 -5.77
C ASP A 181 -17.36 -9.39 -5.17
N HIS A 182 -17.17 -8.89 -3.92
CA HIS A 182 -18.16 -8.04 -3.25
C HIS A 182 -18.42 -6.72 -4.00
N TYR A 183 -17.34 -6.09 -4.50
CA TYR A 183 -17.42 -4.78 -5.15
C TYR A 183 -17.57 -4.84 -6.69
N GLY A 184 -17.54 -6.04 -7.28
CA GLY A 184 -17.55 -6.20 -8.72
C GLY A 184 -16.26 -5.70 -9.40
N ILE A 185 -15.14 -5.58 -8.67
CA ILE A 185 -13.87 -5.05 -9.19
C ILE A 185 -13.21 -6.08 -10.10
N PRO A 186 -12.87 -5.74 -11.36
CA PRO A 186 -12.11 -6.64 -12.23
C PRO A 186 -10.72 -6.91 -11.66
N SER A 187 -10.22 -8.13 -11.91
CA SER A 187 -8.87 -8.50 -11.51
C SER A 187 -8.09 -9.15 -12.64
N ILE A 188 -6.78 -8.86 -12.67
CA ILE A 188 -5.81 -9.43 -13.61
C ILE A 188 -4.71 -10.12 -12.81
N CYS A 189 -4.72 -11.44 -12.83
CA CYS A 189 -3.73 -12.28 -12.14
C CYS A 189 -2.62 -12.69 -13.12
N PHE A 190 -1.40 -12.23 -12.86
CA PHE A 190 -0.25 -12.53 -13.74
C PHE A 190 0.30 -13.95 -13.54
N GLY A 191 -0.03 -14.59 -12.42
CA GLY A 191 0.47 -15.91 -12.05
C GLY A 191 0.18 -17.02 -13.07
N PRO A 192 -1.06 -17.19 -13.56
CA PRO A 192 -1.40 -18.27 -14.51
C PRO A 192 -0.50 -18.27 -15.75
N ARG A 193 -0.35 -17.15 -16.43
CA ARG A 193 0.48 -17.03 -17.64
C ARG A 193 1.96 -17.34 -17.37
N VAL A 194 2.50 -16.87 -16.24
CA VAL A 194 3.89 -17.14 -15.84
C VAL A 194 4.06 -18.64 -15.55
N ILE A 195 3.12 -19.26 -14.83
CA ILE A 195 3.19 -20.69 -14.49
C ILE A 195 3.01 -21.60 -15.71
N ASP A 196 2.23 -21.21 -16.70
CA ASP A 196 2.13 -21.94 -17.95
C ASP A 196 3.48 -21.99 -18.69
N ALA A 197 4.23 -20.90 -18.71
CA ALA A 197 5.58 -20.87 -19.25
C ALA A 197 6.58 -21.74 -18.43
N VAL A 198 6.40 -21.77 -17.09
CA VAL A 198 7.17 -22.69 -16.22
C VAL A 198 6.86 -24.15 -16.52
N LYS A 199 5.58 -24.52 -16.66
CA LYS A 199 5.12 -25.87 -17.01
C LYS A 199 5.63 -26.30 -18.40
N ALA A 200 5.63 -25.38 -19.35
CA ALA A 200 6.17 -25.60 -20.70
C ALA A 200 7.72 -25.70 -20.72
N GLY A 201 8.39 -25.48 -19.60
CA GLY A 201 9.85 -25.53 -19.51
C GLY A 201 10.59 -24.37 -20.18
N THR A 202 9.86 -23.31 -20.60
CA THR A 202 10.40 -22.12 -21.29
C THR A 202 10.81 -20.98 -20.36
N LEU A 203 10.46 -21.09 -19.06
CA LEU A 203 10.74 -20.05 -18.06
C LEU A 203 11.29 -20.64 -16.77
N VAL A 204 12.31 -19.94 -16.21
CA VAL A 204 12.89 -20.22 -14.88
C VAL A 204 12.57 -19.05 -13.97
N MET A 205 11.98 -19.34 -12.79
CA MET A 205 11.51 -18.30 -11.86
C MET A 205 12.61 -17.50 -11.18
N LYS A 206 13.76 -18.16 -10.91
CA LYS A 206 14.88 -17.54 -10.19
C LYS A 206 16.22 -18.12 -10.68
N GLY A 207 17.23 -17.26 -10.83
CA GLY A 207 18.58 -17.67 -11.22
C GLY A 207 19.51 -16.48 -11.37
N SER A 208 20.82 -16.71 -11.38
CA SER A 208 21.84 -15.66 -11.56
C SER A 208 22.20 -15.43 -13.03
N GLU A 209 22.01 -16.42 -13.90
CA GLU A 209 22.43 -16.40 -15.29
C GLU A 209 21.28 -16.81 -16.23
N PRO A 210 21.33 -16.40 -17.51
CA PRO A 210 20.45 -16.91 -18.53
C PRO A 210 20.56 -18.44 -18.63
N HIS A 211 19.44 -19.13 -18.57
CA HIS A 211 19.41 -20.57 -18.82
C HIS A 211 19.23 -20.80 -20.31
N GLU A 212 20.06 -21.66 -20.90
CA GLU A 212 20.03 -21.96 -22.32
C GLU A 212 18.60 -22.25 -22.81
N GLY A 213 18.11 -21.51 -23.79
CA GLY A 213 16.77 -21.65 -24.37
C GLY A 213 15.59 -21.28 -23.44
N LYS A 214 15.83 -20.73 -22.24
CA LYS A 214 14.80 -20.39 -21.28
C LYS A 214 14.84 -18.92 -20.87
N THR A 215 13.68 -18.35 -20.62
CA THR A 215 13.57 -17.00 -20.07
C THR A 215 13.81 -17.02 -18.55
N LEU A 216 14.71 -16.17 -18.05
CA LEU A 216 14.81 -15.90 -16.61
C LEU A 216 13.76 -14.87 -16.22
N PHE A 217 12.91 -15.23 -15.25
CA PHE A 217 11.85 -14.36 -14.77
C PHE A 217 12.40 -13.24 -13.85
N ALA A 218 13.11 -13.62 -12.77
CA ALA A 218 13.67 -12.70 -11.80
C ALA A 218 15.00 -13.25 -11.24
N GLN A 219 16.03 -12.41 -11.09
CA GLN A 219 17.31 -12.85 -10.50
C GLN A 219 17.14 -13.20 -9.01
N ASP A 220 16.45 -12.34 -8.26
CA ASP A 220 16.19 -12.53 -6.83
C ASP A 220 14.96 -13.40 -6.54
N GLY A 221 14.19 -13.75 -7.57
CA GLY A 221 12.93 -14.49 -7.47
C GLY A 221 11.72 -13.64 -7.09
N VAL A 222 11.88 -12.32 -6.98
CA VAL A 222 10.82 -11.37 -6.60
C VAL A 222 10.57 -10.33 -7.69
N HIS A 223 11.63 -9.67 -8.15
CA HIS A 223 11.58 -8.53 -9.06
C HIS A 223 11.82 -8.98 -10.50
N PRO A 224 10.78 -9.05 -11.35
CA PRO A 224 10.93 -9.53 -12.72
C PRO A 224 11.89 -8.65 -13.53
N GLY A 225 12.69 -9.28 -14.38
CA GLY A 225 13.36 -8.57 -15.45
C GLY A 225 12.38 -8.17 -16.56
N LEU A 226 12.85 -7.41 -17.56
CA LEU A 226 12.00 -7.00 -18.69
C LEU A 226 11.27 -8.19 -19.36
N PRO A 227 11.90 -9.38 -19.57
CA PRO A 227 11.17 -10.53 -20.10
C PRO A 227 10.00 -10.97 -19.21
N GLY A 228 10.16 -10.98 -17.87
CA GLY A 228 9.10 -11.29 -16.91
C GLY A 228 7.95 -10.28 -16.95
N HIS A 229 8.26 -8.99 -17.07
CA HIS A 229 7.25 -7.94 -17.22
C HIS A 229 6.45 -8.03 -18.53
N LYS A 230 7.00 -8.63 -19.59
CA LYS A 230 6.25 -8.87 -20.82
C LYS A 230 5.13 -9.90 -20.63
N PHE A 231 5.30 -10.89 -19.74
CA PHE A 231 4.19 -11.79 -19.36
C PHE A 231 3.06 -11.02 -18.68
N TYR A 232 3.40 -10.07 -17.81
CA TYR A 232 2.43 -9.20 -17.14
C TYR A 232 1.67 -8.32 -18.14
N LEU A 233 2.40 -7.70 -19.08
CA LEU A 233 1.76 -6.92 -20.16
C LEU A 233 0.80 -7.79 -20.98
N ALA A 234 1.18 -9.01 -21.31
CA ALA A 234 0.30 -9.92 -22.08
C ALA A 234 -1.00 -10.23 -21.34
N SER A 235 -0.96 -10.38 -20.01
CA SER A 235 -2.16 -10.53 -19.19
C SER A 235 -2.99 -9.23 -19.15
N ILE A 236 -2.36 -8.05 -19.09
CA ILE A 236 -3.07 -6.76 -19.19
C ILE A 236 -3.80 -6.64 -20.53
N VAL A 237 -3.11 -6.92 -21.64
CA VAL A 237 -3.70 -6.89 -22.98
C VAL A 237 -4.91 -7.85 -23.09
N ASN A 238 -4.77 -9.07 -22.56
CA ASN A 238 -5.87 -10.03 -22.50
C ASN A 238 -7.06 -9.52 -21.68
N GLY A 239 -6.79 -8.94 -20.50
CA GLY A 239 -7.82 -8.35 -19.65
C GLY A 239 -8.59 -7.22 -20.34
N PHE A 240 -7.87 -6.27 -20.92
CA PHE A 240 -8.51 -5.17 -21.67
C PHE A 240 -9.28 -5.65 -22.90
N THR A 241 -8.80 -6.69 -23.59
CA THR A 241 -9.53 -7.30 -24.72
C THR A 241 -10.90 -7.82 -24.29
N GLN A 242 -11.01 -8.37 -23.07
CA GLN A 242 -12.28 -8.87 -22.52
C GLN A 242 -13.17 -7.75 -21.96
N MET A 243 -12.59 -6.64 -21.49
CA MET A 243 -13.34 -5.59 -20.77
C MET A 243 -13.62 -4.33 -21.62
N LYS A 244 -12.96 -4.13 -22.76
CA LYS A 244 -12.98 -2.88 -23.53
C LYS A 244 -14.35 -2.44 -24.03
N ASP A 245 -15.30 -3.35 -24.15
CA ASP A 245 -16.66 -3.09 -24.66
C ASP A 245 -17.74 -3.25 -23.58
N MET A 246 -17.32 -3.44 -22.31
CA MET A 246 -18.25 -3.49 -21.19
C MET A 246 -18.81 -2.10 -20.87
N PRO A 247 -20.08 -2.00 -20.45
CA PRO A 247 -20.68 -0.72 -20.09
C PRO A 247 -20.14 -0.15 -18.79
N PRO A 248 -20.25 1.17 -18.55
CA PRO A 248 -19.98 1.76 -17.25
C PRO A 248 -20.86 1.18 -16.15
N THR A 249 -20.31 1.10 -14.94
CA THR A 249 -20.99 0.57 -13.76
C THR A 249 -21.19 1.66 -12.71
N ASP A 250 -22.33 1.66 -12.02
CA ASP A 250 -22.61 2.57 -10.90
C ASP A 250 -21.82 2.15 -9.65
N HIS A 251 -20.60 2.64 -9.53
CA HIS A 251 -19.75 2.38 -8.37
C HIS A 251 -20.25 3.05 -7.09
N ALA A 252 -21.06 4.12 -7.17
CA ALA A 252 -21.67 4.75 -6.00
C ALA A 252 -22.65 3.80 -5.30
N ALA A 253 -23.37 2.99 -6.08
CA ALA A 253 -24.28 1.98 -5.50
C ALA A 253 -23.52 0.91 -4.70
N ALA A 254 -22.32 0.53 -5.12
CA ALA A 254 -21.48 -0.46 -4.44
C ALA A 254 -21.02 0.01 -3.04
N LEU A 255 -20.95 1.32 -2.79
CA LEU A 255 -20.57 1.88 -1.49
C LEU A 255 -21.61 1.72 -0.38
N ARG A 256 -22.85 1.32 -0.70
CA ARG A 256 -23.95 1.21 0.27
C ARG A 256 -23.68 0.19 1.38
N THR A 257 -23.02 -0.90 1.04
CA THR A 257 -22.70 -1.98 1.98
C THR A 257 -21.20 -2.18 2.03
N PRO A 258 -20.54 -1.95 3.17
CA PRO A 258 -19.11 -2.29 3.31
C PRO A 258 -18.93 -3.81 3.33
N PHE A 259 -17.76 -4.29 2.92
CA PHE A 259 -17.35 -5.68 3.05
C PHE A 259 -16.94 -5.99 4.50
N VAL A 260 -16.16 -5.09 5.14
CA VAL A 260 -15.84 -5.14 6.57
C VAL A 260 -16.26 -3.84 7.26
N ALA A 261 -16.86 -3.96 8.44
CA ALA A 261 -17.41 -2.82 9.17
C ALA A 261 -16.32 -1.82 9.62
N ASP A 262 -15.13 -2.33 9.92
CA ASP A 262 -13.99 -1.56 10.42
C ASP A 262 -12.93 -1.28 9.35
N ASN A 263 -13.35 -1.14 8.08
CA ASN A 263 -12.47 -0.78 6.98
C ASN A 263 -11.80 0.59 7.20
N LEU A 264 -10.66 0.79 6.53
CA LEU A 264 -9.84 1.98 6.73
C LEU A 264 -10.19 3.13 5.75
N GLU A 265 -11.47 3.31 5.39
CA GLU A 265 -11.88 4.41 4.49
C GLU A 265 -11.62 5.81 5.05
N ALA A 266 -11.56 5.95 6.38
CA ALA A 266 -11.24 7.20 7.06
C ALA A 266 -9.73 7.41 7.29
N ALA A 267 -8.88 6.52 6.72
CA ALA A 267 -7.43 6.62 6.84
C ALA A 267 -6.90 7.89 6.16
N LYS A 268 -6.06 8.62 6.86
CA LYS A 268 -5.43 9.85 6.36
C LYS A 268 -4.05 10.08 6.95
N MET A 269 -3.28 10.93 6.30
CA MET A 269 -2.02 11.47 6.82
C MET A 269 -2.19 12.93 7.21
N VAL A 270 -1.63 13.30 8.36
CA VAL A 270 -1.61 14.68 8.85
C VAL A 270 -0.18 15.11 9.12
N GLU A 271 0.09 16.42 8.95
CA GLU A 271 1.41 16.99 9.14
C GLU A 271 1.82 16.97 10.61
N ILE A 272 3.12 16.85 10.86
CA ILE A 272 3.71 17.08 12.18
C ILE A 272 3.99 18.57 12.31
N GLU A 273 3.31 19.23 13.25
CA GLU A 273 3.50 20.65 13.56
C GLU A 273 4.63 20.83 14.58
N HIS A 274 5.33 21.96 14.51
CA HIS A 274 6.41 22.27 15.44
C HIS A 274 5.94 22.28 16.90
N SER A 275 4.69 22.67 17.14
CA SER A 275 4.04 22.65 18.46
C SER A 275 3.95 21.28 19.13
N MET A 276 4.06 20.22 18.33
CA MET A 276 4.07 18.81 18.80
C MET A 276 5.46 18.34 19.23
N LEU A 277 6.50 19.13 19.01
CA LEU A 277 7.90 18.76 19.17
C LEU A 277 8.52 19.46 20.39
N THR A 278 9.23 18.70 21.22
CA THR A 278 9.98 19.25 22.37
C THR A 278 11.40 18.70 22.36
N GLY A 279 12.40 19.56 22.61
CA GLY A 279 13.81 19.23 22.53
C GLY A 279 14.44 19.66 21.20
N ASP A 280 15.60 19.12 20.87
CA ASP A 280 16.35 19.52 19.66
C ASP A 280 15.83 18.79 18.41
N TRP A 281 14.83 19.40 17.78
CA TRP A 281 14.29 18.95 16.50
C TRP A 281 14.67 19.90 15.38
N GLN A 282 15.00 19.35 14.23
CA GLN A 282 15.32 20.10 13.03
C GLN A 282 14.42 19.67 11.88
N LYS A 283 13.96 20.65 11.10
CA LYS A 283 13.29 20.38 9.84
C LYS A 283 14.35 20.06 8.78
N LEU A 284 14.15 18.96 8.04
CA LEU A 284 15.10 18.54 7.03
C LEU A 284 15.17 19.57 5.88
N PRO A 285 16.33 20.18 5.61
CA PRO A 285 16.42 21.20 4.58
C PRO A 285 16.22 20.61 3.18
N PRO A 286 15.66 21.37 2.22
CA PRO A 286 15.47 20.90 0.83
C PRO A 286 16.76 20.45 0.14
N THR A 287 17.91 20.96 0.59
CA THR A 287 19.24 20.62 0.07
C THR A 287 19.76 19.26 0.54
N ASP A 288 19.17 18.67 1.58
CA ASP A 288 19.55 17.33 2.05
C ASP A 288 19.20 16.27 1.01
N SER A 289 20.04 15.24 0.88
CA SER A 289 19.84 14.15 -0.07
C SER A 289 18.57 13.36 0.22
N LYS A 290 18.19 13.20 1.49
CA LYS A 290 16.96 12.54 1.90
C LYS A 290 15.74 13.37 1.50
N SER A 291 15.79 14.70 1.70
CA SER A 291 14.73 15.59 1.22
C SER A 291 14.53 15.45 -0.28
N ARG A 292 15.60 15.52 -1.08
CA ARG A 292 15.53 15.32 -2.53
C ARG A 292 14.94 13.96 -2.94
N SER A 293 15.24 12.90 -2.17
CA SER A 293 14.80 11.54 -2.48
C SER A 293 13.36 11.25 -2.06
N PHE A 294 12.90 11.84 -0.95
CA PHE A 294 11.66 11.41 -0.29
C PHE A 294 10.58 12.48 -0.19
N SER A 295 10.89 13.79 -0.26
CA SER A 295 9.92 14.86 -0.04
C SER A 295 8.72 14.83 -0.98
N LYS A 296 8.90 14.39 -2.22
CA LYS A 296 7.77 14.22 -3.17
C LYS A 296 6.65 13.33 -2.63
N ARG A 297 6.98 12.36 -1.74
CA ARG A 297 6.05 11.39 -1.16
C ARG A 297 5.73 11.67 0.30
N MET A 298 6.69 12.21 1.01
CA MET A 298 6.61 12.40 2.46
C MET A 298 6.29 13.85 2.85
N GLY A 299 6.48 14.80 1.94
CA GLY A 299 6.39 16.22 2.26
C GLY A 299 7.57 16.66 3.13
N ASP A 300 7.29 17.52 4.09
CA ASP A 300 8.27 17.98 5.08
C ASP A 300 8.61 16.85 6.06
N MET A 301 9.89 16.74 6.37
CA MET A 301 10.40 15.76 7.33
C MET A 301 11.10 16.46 8.48
N TRP A 302 10.87 15.98 9.67
CA TRP A 302 11.60 16.38 10.87
C TRP A 302 12.65 15.34 11.21
N TYR A 303 13.67 15.73 11.95
CA TYR A 303 14.61 14.77 12.51
C TYR A 303 15.20 15.25 13.83
N THR A 304 15.55 14.30 14.66
CA THR A 304 16.36 14.50 15.84
C THR A 304 17.19 13.26 16.12
N GLY A 305 18.26 13.40 16.84
CA GLY A 305 19.03 12.32 17.45
C GLY A 305 19.27 12.61 18.93
N ALA A 306 18.64 13.67 19.47
CA ALA A 306 18.82 14.09 20.85
C ALA A 306 18.04 13.17 21.81
N PRO A 307 18.71 12.45 22.73
CA PRO A 307 18.02 11.66 23.73
C PRO A 307 17.04 12.50 24.56
N GLY A 308 15.84 11.98 24.80
CA GLY A 308 14.78 12.67 25.51
C GLY A 308 13.97 13.68 24.71
N ALA A 309 14.34 13.98 23.47
CA ALA A 309 13.47 14.77 22.58
C ALA A 309 12.16 14.00 22.32
N THR A 310 11.03 14.73 22.24
CA THR A 310 9.70 14.10 22.13
C THR A 310 8.90 14.64 20.96
N LEU A 311 8.07 13.76 20.37
CA LEU A 311 6.92 14.08 19.53
C LEU A 311 5.66 13.74 20.32
N ARG A 312 4.82 14.74 20.62
CA ARG A 312 3.59 14.57 21.40
C ARG A 312 2.38 15.17 20.71
N PHE A 313 1.28 14.42 20.69
CA PHE A 313 0.00 14.87 20.14
C PHE A 313 -1.17 14.09 20.76
N THR A 314 -2.38 14.64 20.59
CA THR A 314 -3.62 13.96 20.97
C THR A 314 -4.47 13.75 19.72
N PHE A 315 -5.10 12.57 19.61
CA PHE A 315 -6.02 12.29 18.52
C PHE A 315 -7.29 11.60 19.05
N ARG A 316 -8.38 11.75 18.33
CA ARG A 316 -9.60 10.96 18.48
C ARG A 316 -9.66 9.96 17.33
N GLY A 317 -9.75 8.68 17.62
CA GLY A 317 -9.79 7.64 16.60
C GLY A 317 -9.38 6.28 17.13
N SER A 318 -9.25 5.30 16.25
CA SER A 318 -8.96 3.90 16.57
C SER A 318 -7.59 3.41 16.12
N TYR A 319 -6.84 4.22 15.34
CA TYR A 319 -5.59 3.78 14.74
C TYR A 319 -4.61 4.94 14.55
N CYS A 320 -3.35 4.70 14.91
CA CYS A 320 -2.27 5.66 14.75
C CYS A 320 -0.94 4.98 14.40
N GLN A 321 -0.24 5.54 13.41
CA GLN A 321 1.15 5.22 13.08
C GLN A 321 1.91 6.53 12.76
N ILE A 322 3.24 6.45 12.72
CA ILE A 322 4.07 7.52 12.16
C ILE A 322 4.63 7.04 10.82
N TYR A 323 4.51 7.87 9.81
CA TYR A 323 5.15 7.73 8.50
C TYR A 323 6.55 8.31 8.61
N ASP A 324 7.58 7.48 8.46
CA ASP A 324 8.96 7.84 8.76
C ASP A 324 9.98 7.20 7.83
N LEU A 325 11.27 7.48 8.06
CA LEU A 325 12.37 6.78 7.42
C LEU A 325 13.08 5.85 8.41
N LEU A 326 13.36 4.64 7.96
CA LEU A 326 14.42 3.78 8.50
C LEU A 326 15.73 4.06 7.78
N GLY A 327 16.85 3.93 8.47
CA GLY A 327 18.16 4.14 7.86
C GLY A 327 19.33 3.64 8.70
N PRO A 328 20.54 3.69 8.16
CA PRO A 328 21.74 3.22 8.84
C PRO A 328 22.00 3.88 10.20
N ASP A 329 21.67 5.17 10.32
CA ASP A 329 21.80 6.00 11.51
C ASP A 329 20.54 6.01 12.40
N GLY A 330 19.56 5.15 12.10
CA GLY A 330 18.29 5.05 12.81
C GLY A 330 18.49 4.69 14.29
N GLY A 331 17.80 5.41 15.17
CA GLY A 331 17.75 5.17 16.60
C GLY A 331 16.69 4.17 17.03
N GLN A 332 16.25 4.30 18.25
CA GLN A 332 15.07 3.62 18.79
C GLN A 332 14.26 4.63 19.61
N VAL A 333 12.96 4.39 19.73
CA VAL A 333 12.04 5.31 20.39
C VAL A 333 11.16 4.58 21.39
N TRP A 334 10.86 5.21 22.50
CA TRP A 334 9.83 4.79 23.44
C TRP A 334 8.49 5.38 22.99
N ILE A 335 7.43 4.58 23.09
CA ILE A 335 6.07 4.98 22.76
C ILE A 335 5.25 4.94 24.03
N THR A 336 4.60 6.05 24.37
CA THR A 336 3.66 6.15 25.48
C THR A 336 2.30 6.53 24.92
N VAL A 337 1.27 5.73 25.21
CA VAL A 337 -0.11 6.02 24.85
C VAL A 337 -0.94 6.03 26.12
N ASP A 338 -1.65 7.12 26.36
CA ASP A 338 -2.50 7.32 27.55
C ASP A 338 -1.74 7.07 28.86
N GLY A 339 -0.49 7.52 28.92
CA GLY A 339 0.40 7.33 30.08
C GLY A 339 1.03 5.93 30.20
N LYS A 340 0.65 4.99 29.32
CA LYS A 340 1.22 3.64 29.33
C LYS A 340 2.38 3.52 28.35
N LYS A 341 3.59 3.40 28.90
CA LYS A 341 4.83 3.25 28.13
C LYS A 341 4.94 1.83 27.55
N SER A 342 5.46 1.71 26.32
CA SER A 342 5.79 0.43 25.69
C SER A 342 6.78 -0.39 26.53
N SER A 343 6.71 -1.72 26.48
CA SER A 343 7.59 -2.61 27.26
C SER A 343 9.04 -2.62 26.79
N LYS A 344 9.28 -2.19 25.55
CA LYS A 344 10.61 -2.06 24.91
C LYS A 344 10.60 -0.92 23.93
N PRO A 345 11.77 -0.32 23.64
CA PRO A 345 11.85 0.70 22.59
C PRO A 345 11.63 0.07 21.22
N ALA A 346 11.05 0.85 20.30
CA ALA A 346 10.86 0.48 18.91
C ALA A 346 12.07 0.91 18.08
N ALA A 347 12.83 -0.04 17.54
CA ALA A 347 13.98 0.23 16.72
C ALA A 347 13.55 0.88 15.39
N ARG A 348 14.27 1.92 14.97
CA ARG A 348 14.16 2.53 13.64
C ARG A 348 15.30 2.04 12.73
N PHE A 349 15.69 0.80 12.93
CA PHE A 349 16.73 0.08 12.23
C PHE A 349 16.35 -1.38 12.03
N ASP A 350 16.59 -1.92 10.83
CA ASP A 350 16.37 -3.34 10.52
C ASP A 350 17.41 -3.91 9.54
N SER A 351 17.17 -5.14 9.06
CA SER A 351 18.07 -5.87 8.16
C SER A 351 18.26 -5.25 6.78
N TYR A 352 17.52 -4.20 6.42
CA TYR A 352 17.65 -3.48 5.15
C TYR A 352 18.32 -2.11 5.30
N CYS A 353 18.69 -1.70 6.51
CA CYS A 353 19.23 -0.37 6.80
C CYS A 353 20.69 -0.21 6.38
N THR A 354 21.05 -0.61 5.16
CA THR A 354 22.26 -0.14 4.46
C THR A 354 22.05 1.20 3.76
N TYR A 355 20.78 1.62 3.62
CA TYR A 355 20.30 2.86 3.01
C TYR A 355 19.03 3.35 3.71
N HIS A 356 18.63 4.61 3.46
CA HIS A 356 17.37 5.16 3.96
C HIS A 356 16.19 4.71 3.09
N ARG A 357 15.07 4.36 3.72
CA ARG A 357 13.86 3.93 3.04
C ARG A 357 12.60 4.33 3.83
N ILE A 358 11.51 4.49 3.13
CA ILE A 358 10.19 4.75 3.70
C ILE A 358 9.74 3.57 4.56
N ALA A 359 9.18 3.89 5.72
CA ALA A 359 8.65 2.94 6.68
C ALA A 359 7.50 3.52 7.49
N THR A 360 6.98 2.74 8.42
CA THR A 360 6.00 3.18 9.40
C THR A 360 6.37 2.70 10.79
N LEU A 361 6.02 3.49 11.81
CA LEU A 361 6.11 3.13 13.22
C LEU A 361 4.69 2.94 13.76
N GLY A 362 4.33 1.71 14.14
CA GLY A 362 3.06 1.42 14.81
C GLY A 362 3.01 2.10 16.18
N VAL A 363 1.92 2.79 16.46
CA VAL A 363 1.72 3.54 17.72
C VAL A 363 0.51 3.02 18.48
N PHE A 364 -0.66 2.98 17.81
CA PHE A 364 -1.91 2.58 18.41
C PHE A 364 -2.80 1.83 17.43
N ASN A 365 -3.47 0.79 17.92
CA ASN A 365 -4.55 0.09 17.22
C ASN A 365 -5.49 -0.45 18.31
N GLY A 366 -6.68 0.12 18.45
CA GLY A 366 -7.59 -0.20 19.54
C GLY A 366 -8.99 0.40 19.37
N ALA A 367 -9.71 0.51 20.47
CA ALA A 367 -11.04 1.10 20.48
C ALA A 367 -11.00 2.58 20.07
N ASP A 368 -12.06 3.06 19.43
CA ASP A 368 -12.22 4.50 19.13
C ASP A 368 -12.30 5.30 20.42
N GLY A 369 -11.54 6.36 20.50
CA GLY A 369 -11.44 7.19 21.70
C GLY A 369 -10.49 8.36 21.53
N VAL A 370 -10.35 9.16 22.60
CA VAL A 370 -9.33 10.21 22.67
C VAL A 370 -8.08 9.62 23.28
N HIS A 371 -6.97 9.69 22.55
CA HIS A 371 -5.70 9.10 22.94
C HIS A 371 -4.58 10.15 22.89
N THR A 372 -3.76 10.21 23.94
CA THR A 372 -2.55 11.03 23.98
C THR A 372 -1.34 10.17 23.69
N VAL A 373 -0.58 10.57 22.69
CA VAL A 373 0.66 9.88 22.25
C VAL A 373 1.86 10.72 22.61
N GLU A 374 2.90 10.08 23.13
CA GLU A 374 4.23 10.64 23.29
C GLU A 374 5.28 9.63 22.77
N ILE A 375 6.12 10.08 21.84
CA ILE A 375 7.22 9.31 21.28
C ILE A 375 8.52 9.97 21.72
N THR A 376 9.33 9.26 22.52
CA THR A 376 10.57 9.78 23.12
C THR A 376 11.78 9.09 22.52
N ILE A 377 12.79 9.86 22.12
CA ILE A 377 14.06 9.31 21.60
C ILE A 377 14.82 8.64 22.75
N ASP A 378 15.20 7.39 22.53
CA ASP A 378 16.05 6.65 23.47
C ASP A 378 17.50 7.18 23.41
N LYS A 379 18.20 7.09 24.53
CA LYS A 379 19.63 7.41 24.62
C LYS A 379 20.51 6.36 23.92
N ASP A 380 20.02 5.12 23.84
CA ASP A 380 20.75 3.99 23.27
C ASP A 380 20.39 3.74 21.80
N GLN A 381 21.36 3.37 21.00
CA GLN A 381 21.07 2.92 19.64
C GLN A 381 20.67 1.44 19.60
N PRO A 382 19.83 1.03 18.65
CA PRO A 382 19.48 -0.38 18.48
C PRO A 382 20.69 -1.18 17.97
N SER A 383 20.66 -2.51 18.20
CA SER A 383 21.67 -3.41 17.63
C SER A 383 21.76 -3.25 16.09
N ARG A 384 22.99 -3.18 15.58
CA ARG A 384 23.30 -3.10 14.13
C ARG A 384 23.45 -4.48 13.48
N GLN A 385 23.48 -5.55 14.26
CA GLN A 385 23.65 -6.92 13.78
C GLN A 385 22.62 -7.37 12.72
N PRO A 386 21.35 -6.91 12.73
CA PRO A 386 20.39 -7.32 11.69
C PRO A 386 20.82 -7.08 10.25
N VAL A 387 21.74 -6.12 9.98
CA VAL A 387 22.21 -5.80 8.63
C VAL A 387 23.52 -6.52 8.25
N ALA A 388 24.18 -7.18 9.22
CA ALA A 388 25.53 -7.73 9.07
C ALA A 388 25.70 -8.65 7.83
N PHE A 389 24.71 -9.50 7.56
CA PHE A 389 24.77 -10.44 6.42
C PHE A 389 24.78 -9.76 5.04
N ARG A 390 24.53 -8.45 4.97
CA ARG A 390 24.58 -7.64 3.74
C ARG A 390 25.90 -6.92 3.53
N LEU A 391 26.79 -6.98 4.51
CA LEU A 391 28.08 -6.28 4.51
C LEU A 391 29.18 -7.26 4.12
N LYS A 392 30.23 -6.74 3.49
CA LYS A 392 31.41 -7.55 3.11
C LYS A 392 32.30 -7.83 4.30
N ASP A 393 32.50 -6.81 5.14
CA ASP A 393 33.24 -6.90 6.40
C ASP A 393 32.41 -6.28 7.51
N PRO A 394 31.48 -7.07 8.13
CA PRO A 394 30.59 -6.58 9.16
C PRO A 394 31.30 -5.96 10.37
N ALA A 395 32.46 -6.48 10.77
CA ALA A 395 33.17 -5.99 11.94
C ALA A 395 33.65 -4.55 11.76
N THR A 396 34.25 -4.25 10.62
CA THR A 396 34.71 -2.92 10.28
C THR A 396 33.58 -1.99 9.85
N GLU A 397 32.67 -2.48 8.98
CA GLU A 397 31.63 -1.63 8.39
C GLU A 397 30.59 -1.18 9.43
N LEU A 398 30.20 -2.01 10.40
CA LEU A 398 29.26 -1.62 11.44
C LEU A 398 29.82 -0.59 12.41
N ALA A 399 31.15 -0.46 12.52
CA ALA A 399 31.78 0.58 13.31
C ALA A 399 31.85 1.93 12.57
N ALA A 400 31.57 1.95 11.25
CA ALA A 400 31.64 3.17 10.45
C ALA A 400 30.61 4.22 10.91
N PRO A 401 30.90 5.54 10.81
CA PRO A 401 30.02 6.63 11.25
C PRO A 401 28.59 6.56 10.70
N LYS A 402 28.41 6.02 9.48
CA LYS A 402 27.07 5.89 8.88
C LYS A 402 26.12 4.98 9.66
N PHE A 403 26.65 4.04 10.46
CA PHE A 403 25.86 3.13 11.28
C PHE A 403 25.73 3.59 12.75
N GLN A 404 26.30 4.74 13.08
CA GLN A 404 26.23 5.29 14.43
C GLN A 404 25.16 6.35 14.51
N GLY A 405 24.37 6.33 15.58
CA GLY A 405 23.36 7.36 15.84
C GLY A 405 22.06 6.84 16.41
N THR A 406 21.28 7.81 16.85
CA THR A 406 19.97 7.61 17.51
C THR A 406 18.87 8.36 16.76
N LYS A 407 19.03 8.56 15.43
CA LYS A 407 18.15 9.43 14.66
C LYS A 407 16.77 8.83 14.44
N PHE A 408 15.77 9.70 14.53
CA PHE A 408 14.40 9.45 14.15
C PHE A 408 13.99 10.49 13.09
N TRP A 409 13.35 10.03 12.00
CA TRP A 409 13.04 10.81 10.82
C TRP A 409 11.52 10.78 10.51
N PRO A 410 10.66 11.33 11.39
CA PRO A 410 9.21 11.35 11.14
C PRO A 410 8.84 12.41 10.10
N ALA A 411 7.82 12.11 9.29
CA ALA A 411 7.27 13.03 8.30
C ALA A 411 5.80 13.35 8.58
N LYS A 412 4.96 12.32 8.81
CA LYS A 412 3.52 12.50 9.01
C LYS A 412 2.99 11.57 10.09
N ILE A 413 1.86 11.95 10.67
CA ILE A 413 1.05 11.10 11.51
C ILE A 413 -0.02 10.45 10.63
N MET A 414 -0.15 9.13 10.69
CA MET A 414 -1.14 8.34 9.97
C MET A 414 -2.26 8.01 10.95
N LEU A 415 -3.50 8.42 10.65
CA LEU A 415 -4.65 8.27 11.54
C LEU A 415 -5.85 7.62 10.84
N VAL A 416 -6.57 6.77 11.58
CA VAL A 416 -8.01 6.58 11.39
C VAL A 416 -8.68 7.35 12.50
N GLY A 417 -9.08 8.58 12.19
CA GLY A 417 -9.54 9.57 13.16
C GLY A 417 -9.01 10.97 12.87
N ASP A 418 -9.01 11.85 13.88
CA ASP A 418 -8.64 13.26 13.79
C ASP A 418 -7.69 13.69 14.91
N LEU A 419 -6.76 14.62 14.60
CA LEU A 419 -6.03 15.31 15.66
C LEU A 419 -7.00 16.14 16.52
N VAL A 420 -6.79 16.10 17.82
CA VAL A 420 -7.46 16.98 18.78
C VAL A 420 -6.58 18.21 18.96
N LYS A 421 -7.14 19.38 18.67
CA LYS A 421 -6.47 20.69 18.83
C LYS A 421 -6.50 21.13 20.28
#